data_1456e49e6570e5d023a5a58ae07f5fce
#
_entry.id   1456e49e6570e5d023a5a58ae07f5fce
#
_cell.length_a   1.000
_cell.length_b   1.000
_cell.length_c   1.000
_cell.angle_alpha   90.00
_cell.angle_beta   90.00
_cell.angle_gamma   90.00
#
_symmetry.space_group_name_H-M   'P 1'
#
loop_
_entity.id
_entity.type
_entity.pdbx_description
1 polymer ?
#
loop_
_entity_poly.entity_id
_entity_poly.type
_entity_poly.pdbx_seq_one_letter_code
_entity_poly.pdbx_strand_id
1 'polypeptide(L)'
;MKKTYVLDTNILMTSPNALFGFDNDVVITGTTLQELDAHKGDPGERGYNTRETVRLLESLRKQGSLIEGVKTWDGGRIMLEPDMVDASVLPTGYNIEVPDNRIIATVLKMGQSEKYQMPVILVTNDLSMKINASACGALVEGYRNESIE
;
A
#
# COMPACT_ATOMS: atom_id res chain seq x y z
N MET A 1 8.16 17.04 7.07
CA MET A 1 7.61 16.09 8.01
C MET A 1 7.22 14.80 7.30
N LYS A 2 7.64 13.67 7.80
CA LYS A 2 7.35 12.38 7.16
C LYS A 2 5.88 12.00 7.35
N LYS A 3 5.34 11.34 6.33
CA LYS A 3 4.00 10.74 6.34
C LYS A 3 4.16 9.26 6.02
N THR A 4 3.07 8.52 6.09
CA THR A 4 3.04 7.13 5.68
C THR A 4 2.03 6.97 4.54
N TYR A 5 2.49 6.44 3.41
CA TYR A 5 1.65 6.17 2.24
C TYR A 5 1.48 4.67 2.09
N VAL A 6 0.23 4.22 2.05
CA VAL A 6 -0.10 2.82 1.81
C VAL A 6 -0.56 2.71 0.36
N LEU A 7 0.17 1.96 -0.46
CA LEU A 7 -0.12 1.87 -1.89
C LEU A 7 -1.10 0.75 -2.17
N ASP A 8 -2.19 1.08 -2.87
CA ASP A 8 -3.12 0.07 -3.38
C ASP A 8 -2.41 -0.76 -4.47
N THR A 9 -2.84 -1.99 -4.62
CA THR A 9 -2.24 -2.96 -5.55
C THR A 9 -2.14 -2.40 -6.97
N ASN A 10 -3.19 -1.76 -7.46
CA ASN A 10 -3.22 -1.26 -8.84
C ASN A 10 -2.19 -0.17 -9.12
N ILE A 11 -1.79 0.60 -8.11
CA ILE A 11 -0.72 1.58 -8.27
C ILE A 11 0.56 0.88 -8.72
N LEU A 12 0.90 -0.22 -8.06
CA LEU A 12 2.13 -0.96 -8.33
C LEU A 12 2.05 -1.76 -9.64
N MET A 13 0.87 -2.24 -9.99
CA MET A 13 0.65 -2.97 -11.24
C MET A 13 0.71 -2.05 -12.47
N THR A 14 0.62 -0.76 -12.24
CA THR A 14 0.76 0.26 -13.28
C THR A 14 2.14 0.90 -13.25
N SER A 15 2.68 1.14 -12.07
CA SER A 15 3.94 1.88 -11.88
C SER A 15 4.76 1.29 -10.76
N PRO A 16 5.62 0.29 -11.03
CA PRO A 16 6.46 -0.29 -9.97
C PRO A 16 7.34 0.74 -9.27
N ASN A 17 7.77 1.78 -9.99
CA ASN A 17 8.60 2.83 -9.42
C ASN A 17 7.87 3.72 -8.42
N ALA A 18 6.55 3.56 -8.28
CA ALA A 18 5.81 4.27 -7.23
C ALA A 18 6.33 3.92 -5.84
N LEU A 19 6.97 2.76 -5.67
CA LEU A 19 7.64 2.42 -4.41
C LEU A 19 8.61 3.50 -3.96
N PHE A 20 9.23 4.21 -4.90
CA PHE A 20 10.26 5.20 -4.64
C PHE A 20 9.82 6.63 -4.95
N GLY A 21 8.51 6.85 -5.16
CA GLY A 21 8.01 8.12 -5.66
C GLY A 21 7.49 9.10 -4.63
N PHE A 22 7.67 8.83 -3.34
CA PHE A 22 6.97 9.61 -2.31
C PHE A 22 7.84 10.40 -1.34
N ASP A 23 9.15 10.15 -1.27
CA ASP A 23 10.07 10.79 -0.31
C ASP A 23 9.61 10.63 1.14
N ASN A 24 8.83 9.61 1.43
CA ASN A 24 8.20 9.35 2.71
C ASN A 24 8.21 7.86 2.97
N ASP A 25 7.62 7.44 4.09
CA ASP A 25 7.45 6.02 4.36
C ASP A 25 6.35 5.47 3.45
N VAL A 26 6.64 4.34 2.83
CA VAL A 26 5.73 3.64 1.93
C VAL A 26 5.48 2.25 2.49
N VAL A 27 4.21 1.87 2.58
CA VAL A 27 3.81 0.59 3.15
C VAL A 27 3.04 -0.22 2.12
N ILE A 28 3.39 -1.49 2.02
CA ILE A 28 2.68 -2.48 1.21
C ILE A 28 2.01 -3.44 2.19
N THR A 29 0.70 -3.64 2.07
CA THR A 29 -0.01 -4.56 2.96
C THR A 29 0.18 -6.00 2.53
N GLY A 30 -0.06 -6.93 3.45
CA GLY A 30 -0.05 -8.37 3.13
C GLY A 30 -1.06 -8.71 2.04
N THR A 31 -2.24 -8.10 2.08
CA THR A 31 -3.26 -8.28 1.04
C THR A 31 -2.72 -7.88 -0.33
N THR A 32 -2.07 -6.72 -0.43
CA THR A 32 -1.48 -6.26 -1.69
C THR A 32 -0.40 -7.23 -2.17
N LEU A 33 0.44 -7.73 -1.27
CA LEU A 33 1.46 -8.70 -1.66
C LEU A 33 0.85 -9.97 -2.23
N GLN A 34 -0.25 -10.47 -1.62
CA GLN A 34 -0.96 -11.63 -2.12
C GLN A 34 -1.56 -11.38 -3.50
N GLU A 35 -2.13 -10.20 -3.71
CA GLU A 35 -2.69 -9.84 -5.02
C GLU A 35 -1.60 -9.73 -6.08
N LEU A 36 -0.46 -9.17 -5.75
CA LEU A 36 0.69 -9.14 -6.67
C LEU A 36 1.11 -10.56 -7.05
N ASP A 37 1.21 -11.44 -6.07
CA ASP A 37 1.58 -12.83 -6.34
C ASP A 37 0.55 -13.52 -7.26
N ALA A 38 -0.73 -13.27 -7.05
CA ALA A 38 -1.79 -13.86 -7.87
C ALA A 38 -1.75 -13.38 -9.33
N HIS A 39 -1.24 -12.18 -9.59
CA HIS A 39 -1.23 -11.57 -10.92
C HIS A 39 0.14 -11.55 -11.60
N LYS A 40 1.16 -12.12 -10.99
CA LYS A 40 2.52 -12.09 -11.57
C LYS A 40 2.61 -12.84 -12.89
N GLY A 41 1.68 -13.74 -13.17
CA GLY A 41 1.62 -14.49 -14.43
C GLY A 41 0.77 -13.83 -15.49
N ASP A 42 0.16 -12.68 -15.25
CA ASP A 42 -0.70 -12.00 -16.20
C ASP A 42 0.08 -11.61 -17.46
N PRO A 43 -0.55 -11.63 -18.62
CA PRO A 43 0.11 -11.20 -19.85
C PRO A 43 0.24 -9.69 -19.92
N GLY A 44 1.12 -9.22 -20.80
CA GLY A 44 1.25 -7.81 -21.12
C GLY A 44 1.94 -7.00 -20.05
N GLU A 45 1.72 -5.70 -20.12
CA GLU A 45 2.40 -4.73 -19.27
C GLU A 45 2.04 -4.88 -17.79
N ARG A 46 0.79 -5.23 -17.50
CA ARG A 46 0.33 -5.42 -16.14
C ARG A 46 1.09 -6.53 -15.43
N GLY A 47 1.26 -7.68 -16.08
CA GLY A 47 2.04 -8.79 -15.51
C GLY A 47 3.52 -8.44 -15.40
N TYR A 48 4.06 -7.76 -16.40
CA TYR A 48 5.44 -7.29 -16.37
C TYR A 48 5.69 -6.38 -15.15
N ASN A 49 4.82 -5.40 -14.95
CA ASN A 49 4.93 -4.46 -13.82
C ASN A 49 4.78 -5.17 -12.49
N THR A 50 3.89 -6.15 -12.41
CA THR A 50 3.70 -6.94 -11.20
C THR A 50 4.96 -7.71 -10.84
N ARG A 51 5.57 -8.38 -11.81
CA ARG A 51 6.83 -9.11 -11.60
C ARG A 51 7.96 -8.16 -11.22
N GLU A 52 8.01 -6.97 -11.83
CA GLU A 52 9.01 -5.97 -11.51
C GLU A 52 8.87 -5.48 -10.07
N THR A 53 7.63 -5.23 -9.63
CA THR A 53 7.36 -4.82 -8.24
C THR A 53 7.83 -5.88 -7.26
N VAL A 54 7.50 -7.15 -7.51
CA VAL A 54 7.92 -8.25 -6.64
C VAL A 54 9.45 -8.35 -6.60
N ARG A 55 10.12 -8.15 -7.72
CA ARG A 55 11.59 -8.17 -7.80
C ARG A 55 12.20 -7.05 -6.97
N LEU A 56 11.62 -5.84 -7.04
CA LEU A 56 12.08 -4.71 -6.26
C LEU A 56 11.90 -4.97 -4.76
N LEU A 57 10.76 -5.52 -4.36
CA LEU A 57 10.53 -5.86 -2.95
C LEU A 57 11.52 -6.92 -2.47
N GLU A 58 11.83 -7.91 -3.28
CA GLU A 58 12.81 -8.93 -2.92
C GLU A 58 14.21 -8.33 -2.79
N SER A 59 14.56 -7.41 -3.67
CA SER A 59 15.84 -6.68 -3.57
C SER A 59 15.94 -5.92 -2.25
N LEU A 60 14.85 -5.27 -1.84
CA LEU A 60 14.80 -4.55 -0.57
C LEU A 60 14.91 -5.52 0.63
N ARG A 61 14.23 -6.67 0.56
CA ARG A 61 14.31 -7.67 1.61
C ARG A 61 15.74 -8.13 1.87
N LYS A 62 16.54 -8.19 0.82
CA LYS A 62 17.95 -8.57 0.96
C LYS A 62 18.80 -7.50 1.63
N GLN A 63 18.32 -6.26 1.67
CA GLN A 63 19.03 -5.15 2.27
C GLN A 63 18.69 -4.94 3.74
N GLY A 64 17.58 -5.47 4.22
CA GLY A 64 17.16 -5.29 5.61
C GLY A 64 15.79 -5.87 5.87
N SER A 65 15.21 -5.51 7.01
CA SER A 65 13.90 -6.00 7.44
C SER A 65 12.78 -5.14 6.83
N LEU A 66 11.94 -5.75 6.01
CA LEU A 66 10.77 -5.06 5.48
C LEU A 66 9.73 -4.77 6.56
N ILE A 67 9.71 -5.57 7.65
CA ILE A 67 8.78 -5.31 8.76
C ILE A 67 9.16 -4.01 9.48
N GLU A 68 10.43 -3.77 9.69
CA GLU A 68 10.91 -2.55 10.36
C GLU A 68 11.09 -1.39 9.38
N GLY A 69 11.22 -1.69 8.11
CA GLY A 69 11.41 -0.70 7.07
C GLY A 69 12.85 -0.67 6.55
N VAL A 70 12.96 -0.73 5.22
CA VAL A 70 14.24 -0.62 4.53
C VAL A 70 14.39 0.81 4.03
N LYS A 71 15.44 1.49 4.45
CA LYS A 71 15.68 2.88 4.08
C LYS A 71 15.98 3.01 2.60
N THR A 72 15.43 4.04 1.99
CA THR A 72 15.70 4.40 0.61
C THR A 72 16.62 5.60 0.55
N TRP A 73 17.17 5.87 -0.64
CA TRP A 73 18.14 6.96 -0.82
C TRP A 73 17.56 8.36 -0.51
N ASP A 74 16.24 8.50 -0.58
CA ASP A 74 15.54 9.78 -0.34
C ASP A 74 15.20 10.04 1.13
N GLY A 75 15.60 9.13 2.03
CA GLY A 75 15.34 9.27 3.44
C GLY A 75 14.03 8.66 3.92
N GLY A 76 13.22 8.11 3.02
CA GLY A 76 12.04 7.35 3.40
C GLY A 76 12.38 5.90 3.70
N ARG A 77 11.34 5.11 4.00
CA ARG A 77 11.47 3.67 4.22
C ARG A 77 10.37 2.95 3.43
N ILE A 78 10.67 1.73 3.00
CA ILE A 78 9.65 0.85 2.42
C ILE A 78 9.42 -0.29 3.41
N MET A 79 8.16 -0.52 3.75
CA MET A 79 7.77 -1.49 4.76
C MET A 79 6.67 -2.40 4.26
N LEU A 80 6.65 -3.63 4.77
CA LEU A 80 5.54 -4.54 4.62
C LEU A 80 4.76 -4.57 5.93
N GLU A 81 3.44 -4.33 5.85
CA GLU A 81 2.54 -4.53 6.98
C GLU A 81 1.69 -5.77 6.67
N PRO A 82 1.88 -6.88 7.39
CA PRO A 82 1.21 -8.14 7.08
C PRO A 82 -0.29 -8.16 7.38
N ASP A 83 -0.98 -7.09 7.38
CA ASP A 83 -2.38 -6.82 7.65
C ASP A 83 -2.69 -6.65 9.13
N MET A 84 -3.27 -5.52 9.45
CA MET A 84 -3.88 -5.25 10.74
C MET A 84 -5.39 -5.41 10.58
N VAL A 85 -5.86 -6.65 10.51
CA VAL A 85 -7.25 -6.96 10.16
C VAL A 85 -8.12 -6.94 11.41
N ASP A 86 -8.76 -5.82 11.65
CA ASP A 86 -9.70 -5.63 12.75
C ASP A 86 -11.02 -5.13 12.16
N ALA A 87 -12.00 -6.01 12.09
CA ALA A 87 -13.30 -5.68 11.50
C ALA A 87 -14.03 -4.58 12.26
N SER A 88 -13.68 -4.35 13.53
CA SER A 88 -14.36 -3.33 14.34
C SER A 88 -14.08 -1.91 13.87
N VAL A 89 -13.02 -1.69 13.09
CA VAL A 89 -12.72 -0.35 12.55
C VAL A 89 -13.57 -0.02 11.31
N LEU A 90 -14.24 -1.00 10.73
CA LEU A 90 -15.09 -0.80 9.56
C LEU A 90 -16.56 -0.66 9.97
N PRO A 91 -17.35 0.11 9.17
CA PRO A 91 -18.80 0.12 9.38
C PRO A 91 -19.41 -1.27 9.24
N THR A 92 -20.54 -1.50 9.88
CA THR A 92 -21.22 -2.79 9.96
C THR A 92 -21.59 -3.25 8.57
N GLY A 93 -21.53 -3.37 7.68
CA GLY A 93 -21.87 -3.89 6.36
C GLY A 93 -20.64 -4.17 5.52
N TYR A 94 -19.47 -3.77 5.98
CA TYR A 94 -18.24 -3.99 5.23
C TYR A 94 -17.64 -5.34 5.59
N ASN A 95 -17.61 -6.25 4.62
CA ASN A 95 -17.08 -7.60 4.83
C ASN A 95 -15.56 -7.57 4.83
N ILE A 96 -14.95 -7.96 5.94
CA ILE A 96 -13.50 -7.96 6.12
C ILE A 96 -12.78 -8.98 5.20
N GLU A 97 -13.50 -9.94 4.64
CA GLU A 97 -12.89 -10.91 3.73
C GLU A 97 -12.66 -10.34 2.31
N VAL A 98 -13.28 -9.22 1.98
CA VAL A 98 -13.06 -8.56 0.68
C VAL A 98 -11.69 -7.88 0.70
N PRO A 99 -10.81 -8.14 -0.27
CA PRO A 99 -9.43 -7.60 -0.26
C PRO A 99 -9.36 -6.08 -0.06
N ASP A 100 -10.18 -5.31 -0.77
CA ASP A 100 -10.17 -3.86 -0.62
C ASP A 100 -10.53 -3.43 0.81
N ASN A 101 -11.48 -4.12 1.43
CA ASN A 101 -11.88 -3.81 2.80
C ASN A 101 -10.77 -4.16 3.79
N ARG A 102 -10.00 -5.21 3.52
CA ARG A 102 -8.86 -5.57 4.36
C ARG A 102 -7.78 -4.47 4.30
N ILE A 103 -7.54 -3.93 3.12
CA ILE A 103 -6.59 -2.82 2.96
C ILE A 103 -7.08 -1.59 3.73
N ILE A 104 -8.35 -1.24 3.59
CA ILE A 104 -8.94 -0.10 4.30
C ILE A 104 -8.83 -0.29 5.82
N ALA A 105 -9.18 -1.48 6.33
CA ALA A 105 -9.09 -1.77 7.75
C ALA A 105 -7.64 -1.63 8.25
N THR A 106 -6.68 -2.11 7.46
CA THR A 106 -5.26 -2.02 7.81
C THR A 106 -4.83 -0.54 7.89
N VAL A 107 -5.23 0.27 6.91
CA VAL A 107 -4.92 1.70 6.90
C VAL A 107 -5.47 2.40 8.15
N LEU A 108 -6.74 2.12 8.49
CA LEU A 108 -7.38 2.73 9.66
C LEU A 108 -6.68 2.31 10.94
N LYS A 109 -6.31 1.04 11.04
CA LYS A 109 -5.63 0.53 12.22
C LYS A 109 -4.22 1.08 12.35
N MET A 110 -3.51 1.24 11.22
CA MET A 110 -2.19 1.88 11.20
C MET A 110 -2.29 3.32 11.72
N GLY A 111 -3.37 4.01 11.38
CA GLY A 111 -3.61 5.38 11.86
C GLY A 111 -3.80 5.48 13.36
N GLN A 112 -4.04 4.36 14.05
CA GLN A 112 -4.15 4.30 15.50
C GLN A 112 -2.86 3.80 16.16
N SER A 113 -1.86 3.43 15.37
CA SER A 113 -0.62 2.82 15.86
C SER A 113 0.48 3.86 16.01
N GLU A 114 1.29 3.74 17.06
CA GLU A 114 2.45 4.60 17.25
C GLU A 114 3.63 4.21 16.36
N LYS A 115 3.55 3.08 15.68
CA LYS A 115 4.63 2.59 14.83
C LYS A 115 4.84 3.43 13.58
N TYR A 116 3.78 4.06 13.06
CA TYR A 116 3.81 4.73 11.77
C TYR A 116 3.83 6.24 11.89
N GLN A 117 4.50 6.89 10.94
CA GLN A 117 4.49 8.35 10.83
C GLN A 117 3.11 8.83 10.40
N MET A 118 2.55 9.80 11.10
CA MET A 118 1.23 10.33 10.80
C MET A 118 1.31 11.53 9.87
N PRO A 119 0.32 11.74 9.02
CA PRO A 119 -0.86 10.89 8.82
C PRO A 119 -0.56 9.65 7.97
N VAL A 120 -1.41 8.63 8.08
CA VAL A 120 -1.39 7.45 7.23
C VAL A 120 -2.40 7.67 6.11
N ILE A 121 -1.96 7.57 4.88
CA ILE A 121 -2.74 7.92 3.69
C ILE A 121 -2.79 6.74 2.73
N LEU A 122 -3.99 6.34 2.32
CA LEU A 122 -4.16 5.33 1.27
C LEU A 122 -3.98 6.00 -0.09
N VAL A 123 -3.13 5.43 -0.94
CA VAL A 123 -2.91 5.92 -2.30
C VAL A 123 -3.56 4.94 -3.27
N THR A 124 -4.55 5.41 -4.01
CA THR A 124 -5.26 4.59 -5.00
C THR A 124 -5.84 5.48 -6.09
N ASN A 125 -5.94 4.93 -7.30
CA ASN A 125 -6.62 5.61 -8.41
C ASN A 125 -7.98 4.96 -8.71
N ASP A 126 -8.36 3.91 -7.99
CA ASP A 126 -9.65 3.25 -8.14
C ASP A 126 -10.73 4.11 -7.47
N LEU A 127 -11.71 4.57 -8.24
CA LEU A 127 -12.75 5.48 -7.73
C LEU A 127 -13.60 4.82 -6.64
N SER A 128 -13.96 3.55 -6.81
CA SER A 128 -14.73 2.83 -5.81
C SER A 128 -13.94 2.70 -4.50
N MET A 129 -12.66 2.41 -4.60
CA MET A 129 -11.77 2.32 -3.43
C MET A 129 -11.67 3.68 -2.72
N LYS A 130 -11.53 4.77 -3.48
CA LYS A 130 -11.50 6.13 -2.90
C LYS A 130 -12.78 6.42 -2.13
N ILE A 131 -13.94 6.10 -2.72
CA ILE A 131 -15.23 6.35 -2.10
C ILE A 131 -15.38 5.53 -0.83
N ASN A 132 -15.09 4.23 -0.88
CA ASN A 132 -15.24 3.35 0.26
C ASN A 132 -14.29 3.71 1.39
N ALA A 133 -13.03 3.96 1.07
CA ALA A 133 -12.03 4.32 2.09
C ALA A 133 -12.40 5.63 2.76
N SER A 134 -12.81 6.64 2.00
CA SER A 134 -13.25 7.93 2.54
C SER A 134 -14.47 7.76 3.45
N ALA A 135 -15.44 6.94 3.03
CA ALA A 135 -16.63 6.67 3.82
C ALA A 135 -16.28 6.00 5.15
N CYS A 136 -15.22 5.22 5.20
CA CYS A 136 -14.74 4.58 6.44
C CYS A 136 -13.87 5.49 7.29
N GLY A 137 -13.56 6.69 6.83
CA GLY A 137 -12.77 7.67 7.58
C GLY A 137 -11.28 7.68 7.26
N ALA A 138 -10.84 6.95 6.23
CA ALA A 138 -9.45 6.96 5.82
C ALA A 138 -9.12 8.21 5.00
N LEU A 139 -7.88 8.67 5.10
CA LEU A 139 -7.35 9.70 4.21
C LEU A 139 -6.94 9.03 2.90
N VAL A 140 -7.28 9.63 1.78
CA VAL A 140 -7.06 9.03 0.46
C VAL A 140 -6.49 10.05 -0.50
N GLU A 141 -5.49 9.63 -1.28
CA GLU A 141 -4.93 10.44 -2.36
C GLU A 141 -4.78 9.58 -3.62
N GLY A 142 -4.77 10.21 -4.78
CA GLY A 142 -4.46 9.55 -6.03
C GLY A 142 -2.98 9.66 -6.35
N TYR A 143 -2.58 8.96 -7.41
CA TYR A 143 -1.20 8.98 -7.88
C TYR A 143 -1.21 9.02 -9.40
N ARG A 144 -0.50 9.97 -9.99
CA ARG A 144 -0.38 10.06 -11.44
C ARG A 144 1.08 10.27 -11.80
N ASN A 145 1.61 9.30 -12.55
CA ASN A 145 3.01 9.29 -12.93
C ASN A 145 3.90 9.31 -11.68
N GLU A 146 4.58 10.39 -11.40
CA GLU A 146 5.48 10.49 -10.26
C GLU A 146 5.03 11.54 -9.26
N SER A 147 3.74 11.92 -9.27
CA SER A 147 3.22 12.94 -8.37
C SER A 147 1.95 12.49 -7.69
N ILE A 148 1.77 12.97 -6.46
CA ILE A 148 0.57 12.74 -5.67
C ILE A 148 -0.49 13.75 -6.09
N GLU A 149 -1.72 13.27 -6.24
CA GLU A 149 -2.85 14.13 -6.56
C GLU A 149 -3.61 14.58 -5.34
#